data_6af40af69033c3f9c00482561dbb738d
#
_entry.id   6af40af69033c3f9c00482561dbb738d
#
_cell.length_a   1.000
_cell.length_b   1.000
_cell.length_c   1.000
_cell.angle_alpha   90.00
_cell.angle_beta   90.00
_cell.angle_gamma   90.00
#
_symmetry.space_group_name_H-M   'P 1'
#
loop_
_entity.id
_entity.type
_entity.pdbx_description
1 polymer ?
#
loop_
_entity_poly.entity_id
_entity_poly.type
_entity_poly.pdbx_seq_one_letter_code
_entity_poly.pdbx_strand_id
1 'polypeptide(L)'
;AAGAAGTRSRRTRPGPRPQLEPGELNGVVGFLALRESAKKCRRGVMWKDSVAGYMMHLSERTLLLHRELTEGRYKAGAVRSFTVTQPKRREIVSVGFRDRVFQRSLNDNSIYPRMVSGFVLDNAACQTGKGTDFARERLKEFMRRHYRKHGPNGWVMQADVSGYYPNMSHEVAEATFAA
;
A
#
# COMPACT_ATOMS: atom_id res chain seq x y z
N ALA A 1 40.03 -30.30 -8.30
CA ALA A 1 40.01 -28.91 -7.91
C ALA A 1 39.65 -28.06 -9.13
N ALA A 2 38.41 -27.62 -9.27
CA ALA A 2 38.00 -26.64 -10.30
C ALA A 2 37.21 -25.56 -9.57
N GLY A 3 37.80 -24.36 -9.48
CA GLY A 3 37.22 -23.19 -8.85
C GLY A 3 36.09 -22.62 -9.71
N ALA A 4 34.93 -22.53 -9.10
CA ALA A 4 33.82 -21.80 -9.70
C ALA A 4 34.05 -20.28 -9.57
N ALA A 5 34.33 -19.61 -10.67
CA ALA A 5 34.40 -18.16 -10.76
C ALA A 5 32.99 -17.58 -10.62
N GLY A 6 32.70 -16.98 -9.46
CA GLY A 6 31.47 -16.25 -9.23
C GLY A 6 31.41 -15.00 -10.09
N THR A 7 30.50 -14.96 -11.05
CA THR A 7 30.16 -13.79 -11.83
C THR A 7 29.53 -12.72 -10.91
N ARG A 8 30.31 -11.71 -10.56
CA ARG A 8 29.80 -10.51 -9.90
C ARG A 8 28.82 -9.79 -10.85
N SER A 9 27.53 -9.89 -10.56
CA SER A 9 26.51 -9.08 -11.18
C SER A 9 26.88 -7.59 -11.06
N ARG A 10 27.04 -6.91 -12.20
CA ARG A 10 27.23 -5.45 -12.23
C ARG A 10 25.97 -4.79 -11.66
N ARG A 11 26.09 -4.19 -10.47
CA ARG A 11 25.07 -3.30 -9.92
C ARG A 11 24.90 -2.13 -10.91
N THR A 12 23.81 -2.13 -11.65
CA THR A 12 23.38 -0.94 -12.41
C THR A 12 23.01 0.14 -11.41
N ARG A 13 23.63 1.32 -11.56
CA ARG A 13 23.25 2.49 -10.76
C ARG A 13 21.77 2.77 -11.03
N PRO A 14 20.94 3.04 -10.00
CA PRO A 14 19.56 3.45 -10.21
C PRO A 14 19.57 4.70 -11.11
N GLY A 15 18.75 4.69 -12.14
CA GLY A 15 18.51 5.83 -13.01
C GLY A 15 17.99 7.05 -12.24
N PRO A 16 17.92 8.23 -12.86
CA PRO A 16 17.35 9.41 -12.22
C PRO A 16 15.93 9.07 -11.74
N ARG A 17 15.64 9.44 -10.48
CA ARG A 17 14.31 9.22 -9.87
C ARG A 17 13.25 9.86 -10.75
N PRO A 18 12.20 9.15 -11.17
CA PRO A 18 11.12 9.74 -11.92
C PRO A 18 10.50 10.86 -11.08
N GLN A 19 10.55 12.08 -11.58
CA GLN A 19 9.90 13.22 -10.98
C GLN A 19 8.43 13.16 -11.37
N LEU A 20 7.54 13.26 -10.37
CA LEU A 20 6.11 13.38 -10.63
C LEU A 20 5.87 14.67 -11.44
N GLU A 21 5.11 14.56 -12.51
CA GLU A 21 4.68 15.73 -13.27
C GLU A 21 3.91 16.70 -12.37
N PRO A 22 4.00 18.02 -12.58
CA PRO A 22 3.35 19.00 -11.73
C PRO A 22 1.84 18.76 -11.53
N GLY A 23 1.15 18.24 -12.53
CA GLY A 23 -0.25 17.84 -12.45
C GLY A 23 -0.51 16.64 -11.55
N GLU A 24 0.37 15.64 -11.58
CA GLU A 24 0.30 14.45 -10.71
C GLU A 24 0.63 14.82 -9.26
N LEU A 25 1.62 15.69 -9.05
CA LEU A 25 1.95 16.18 -7.73
C LEU A 25 0.75 16.89 -7.09
N ASN A 26 0.05 17.76 -7.83
CA ASN A 26 -1.17 18.41 -7.36
C ASN A 26 -2.29 17.41 -7.05
N GLY A 27 -2.39 16.30 -7.76
CA GLY A 27 -3.32 15.21 -7.47
C GLY A 27 -3.06 14.55 -6.12
N VAL A 28 -1.81 14.51 -5.66
CA VAL A 28 -1.39 13.89 -4.39
C VAL A 28 -1.37 14.90 -3.24
N VAL A 29 -0.69 16.03 -3.41
CA VAL A 29 -0.45 17.00 -2.33
C VAL A 29 -1.43 18.17 -2.33
N GLY A 30 -2.28 18.27 -3.35
CA GLY A 30 -3.27 19.33 -3.49
C GLY A 30 -4.25 19.38 -2.30
N PHE A 31 -4.66 20.58 -1.91
CA PHE A 31 -5.54 20.78 -0.76
C PHE A 31 -6.83 19.94 -0.82
N LEU A 32 -7.47 19.86 -1.98
CA LEU A 32 -8.72 19.08 -2.14
C LEU A 32 -8.46 17.57 -2.01
N ALA A 33 -7.37 17.06 -2.57
CA ALA A 33 -6.98 15.66 -2.48
C ALA A 33 -6.71 15.25 -1.01
N LEU A 34 -5.96 16.06 -0.28
CA LEU A 34 -5.68 15.84 1.14
C LEU A 34 -6.96 15.94 1.99
N ARG A 35 -7.84 16.90 1.70
CA ARG A 35 -9.13 17.07 2.40
C ARG A 35 -10.04 15.85 2.21
N GLU A 36 -10.16 15.34 1.01
CA GLU A 36 -10.93 14.11 0.74
C GLU A 36 -10.29 12.88 1.38
N SER A 37 -8.96 12.79 1.37
CA SER A 37 -8.23 11.74 2.06
C SER A 37 -8.46 11.77 3.58
N ALA A 38 -8.50 12.95 4.20
CA ALA A 38 -8.85 13.09 5.62
C ALA A 38 -10.27 12.59 5.91
N LYS A 39 -11.25 12.93 5.05
CA LYS A 39 -12.61 12.42 5.17
C LYS A 39 -12.70 10.90 5.04
N LYS A 40 -11.89 10.30 4.17
CA LYS A 40 -11.80 8.83 4.05
C LYS A 40 -11.16 8.22 5.30
N CYS A 41 -10.06 8.80 5.80
CA CYS A 41 -9.31 8.30 6.96
C CYS A 41 -10.08 8.35 8.27
N ARG A 42 -11.05 9.28 8.43
CA ARG A 42 -11.85 9.39 9.65
C ARG A 42 -12.90 8.30 9.83
N ARG A 43 -13.24 7.56 8.77
CA ARG A 43 -14.31 6.56 8.81
C ARG A 43 -14.01 5.48 9.86
N GLY A 44 -14.96 5.27 10.80
CA GLY A 44 -14.84 4.29 11.87
C GLY A 44 -13.88 4.65 13.01
N VAL A 45 -13.24 5.82 12.99
CA VAL A 45 -12.23 6.22 14.00
C VAL A 45 -12.45 7.63 14.58
N MET A 46 -13.60 8.24 14.35
CA MET A 46 -13.94 9.58 14.87
C MET A 46 -13.96 9.66 16.40
N TRP A 47 -14.09 8.54 17.08
CA TRP A 47 -14.05 8.44 18.54
C TRP A 47 -12.66 8.70 19.13
N LYS A 48 -11.61 8.73 18.29
CA LYS A 48 -10.25 9.04 18.75
C LYS A 48 -10.04 10.55 18.79
N ASP A 49 -9.59 11.08 19.92
CA ASP A 49 -9.36 12.52 20.13
C ASP A 49 -8.46 13.14 19.07
N SER A 50 -7.40 12.43 18.68
CA SER A 50 -6.47 12.90 17.62
C SER A 50 -7.15 13.05 16.26
N VAL A 51 -8.15 12.22 15.95
CA VAL A 51 -8.93 12.30 14.72
C VAL A 51 -9.98 13.40 14.83
N ALA A 52 -10.73 13.41 15.93
CA ALA A 52 -11.73 14.45 16.20
C ALA A 52 -11.09 15.84 16.17
N GLY A 53 -9.97 16.05 16.87
CA GLY A 53 -9.24 17.30 16.90
C GLY A 53 -8.70 17.74 15.52
N TYR A 54 -8.27 16.78 14.67
CA TYR A 54 -7.90 17.11 13.28
C TYR A 54 -9.12 17.55 12.47
N MET A 55 -10.23 16.85 12.61
CA MET A 55 -11.46 17.11 11.86
C MET A 55 -12.18 18.41 12.26
N MET A 56 -12.07 18.83 13.52
CA MET A 56 -12.57 20.12 13.98
C MET A 56 -11.88 21.29 13.26
N HIS A 57 -10.58 21.14 12.98
CA HIS A 57 -9.75 22.13 12.27
C HIS A 57 -9.35 21.65 10.88
N LEU A 58 -10.24 20.93 10.18
CA LEU A 58 -9.95 20.23 8.93
C LEU A 58 -9.28 21.13 7.89
N SER A 59 -9.85 22.30 7.62
CA SER A 59 -9.35 23.18 6.57
C SER A 59 -7.97 23.75 6.92
N GLU A 60 -7.79 24.22 8.15
CA GLU A 60 -6.53 24.78 8.65
C GLU A 60 -5.41 23.73 8.62
N ARG A 61 -5.66 22.59 9.25
CA ARG A 61 -4.65 21.50 9.34
C ARG A 61 -4.31 20.91 7.98
N THR A 62 -5.29 20.83 7.08
CA THR A 62 -5.05 20.36 5.71
C THR A 62 -4.27 21.40 4.91
N LEU A 63 -4.51 22.69 5.10
CA LEU A 63 -3.74 23.75 4.44
C LEU A 63 -2.29 23.77 4.92
N LEU A 64 -2.05 23.59 6.22
CA LEU A 64 -0.71 23.47 6.76
C LEU A 64 0.03 22.27 6.15
N LEU A 65 -0.60 21.11 6.13
CA LEU A 65 -0.04 19.91 5.51
C LEU A 65 0.27 20.11 4.01
N HIS A 66 -0.65 20.74 3.28
CA HIS A 66 -0.46 21.09 1.87
C HIS A 66 0.79 21.97 1.67
N ARG A 67 0.93 23.04 2.46
CA ARG A 67 2.10 23.92 2.41
C ARG A 67 3.40 23.20 2.73
N GLU A 68 3.42 22.41 3.79
CA GLU A 68 4.61 21.64 4.16
C GLU A 68 5.07 20.67 3.06
N LEU A 69 4.10 20.04 2.38
CA LEU A 69 4.37 19.11 1.27
C LEU A 69 4.87 19.84 0.02
N THR A 70 4.24 20.95 -0.35
CA THR A 70 4.61 21.72 -1.54
C THR A 70 5.94 22.46 -1.39
N GLU A 71 6.26 22.88 -0.19
CA GLU A 71 7.53 23.57 0.13
C GLU A 71 8.66 22.60 0.48
N GLY A 72 8.44 21.29 0.45
CA GLY A 72 9.44 20.28 0.78
C GLY A 72 9.86 20.26 2.26
N ARG A 73 9.07 20.89 3.13
CA ARG A 73 9.32 20.96 4.58
C ARG A 73 8.64 19.86 5.40
N TYR A 74 7.90 19.00 4.74
CA TYR A 74 7.21 17.91 5.42
C TYR A 74 8.19 16.97 6.12
N LYS A 75 7.89 16.68 7.38
CA LYS A 75 8.56 15.66 8.18
C LYS A 75 7.51 14.74 8.77
N ALA A 76 7.72 13.43 8.62
CA ALA A 76 6.84 12.43 9.25
C ALA A 76 6.87 12.60 10.77
N GLY A 77 5.71 12.47 11.38
CA GLY A 77 5.58 12.52 12.83
C GLY A 77 6.10 11.25 13.50
N ALA A 78 6.22 11.29 14.83
CA ALA A 78 6.60 10.14 15.61
C ALA A 78 5.58 9.00 15.46
N VAL A 79 6.07 7.77 15.34
CA VAL A 79 5.27 6.56 15.35
C VAL A 79 5.03 6.09 16.79
N ARG A 80 3.90 5.41 17.01
CA ARG A 80 3.58 4.77 18.29
C ARG A 80 3.60 3.27 18.11
N SER A 81 4.38 2.57 18.92
CA SER A 81 4.39 1.11 18.98
C SER A 81 3.59 0.63 20.18
N PHE A 82 2.77 -0.39 19.99
CA PHE A 82 2.05 -1.07 21.06
C PHE A 82 1.81 -2.53 20.70
N THR A 83 1.67 -3.38 21.70
CA THR A 83 1.44 -4.80 21.51
C THR A 83 -0.03 -5.13 21.66
N VAL A 84 -0.59 -5.84 20.68
CA VAL A 84 -1.92 -6.46 20.75
C VAL A 84 -1.72 -7.94 21.02
N THR A 85 -2.46 -8.51 21.97
CA THR A 85 -2.30 -9.90 22.40
C THR A 85 -3.36 -10.85 21.86
N GLN A 86 -4.52 -10.34 21.42
CA GLN A 86 -5.62 -11.15 20.90
C GLN A 86 -5.90 -10.82 19.44
N PRO A 87 -6.18 -11.81 18.59
CA PRO A 87 -6.16 -13.26 18.82
C PRO A 87 -4.74 -13.86 18.86
N LYS A 88 -3.72 -13.09 18.47
CA LYS A 88 -2.30 -13.47 18.48
C LYS A 88 -1.47 -12.25 18.84
N ARG A 89 -0.42 -12.45 19.65
CA ARG A 89 0.51 -11.37 20.01
C ARG A 89 1.14 -10.76 18.75
N ARG A 90 0.98 -9.46 18.58
CA ARG A 90 1.54 -8.69 17.47
C ARG A 90 2.01 -7.33 17.98
N GLU A 91 3.15 -6.90 17.53
CA GLU A 91 3.58 -5.53 17.68
C GLU A 91 2.98 -4.68 16.55
N ILE A 92 2.29 -3.62 16.92
CA ILE A 92 1.63 -2.70 15.98
C ILE A 92 2.35 -1.37 16.02
N VAL A 93 2.79 -0.91 14.87
CA VAL A 93 3.34 0.43 14.68
C VAL A 93 2.27 1.31 14.04
N SER A 94 1.92 2.41 14.69
CA SER A 94 0.86 3.32 14.26
C SER A 94 1.40 4.71 13.98
N VAL A 95 1.10 5.24 12.82
CA VAL A 95 1.43 6.62 12.43
C VAL A 95 0.33 7.59 12.88
N GLY A 96 0.70 8.86 13.03
CA GLY A 96 -0.23 9.94 13.35
C GLY A 96 -1.31 10.13 12.28
N PHE A 97 -2.44 10.76 12.65
CA PHE A 97 -3.55 10.94 11.70
C PHE A 97 -3.17 11.84 10.52
N ARG A 98 -2.38 12.89 10.75
CA ARG A 98 -1.84 13.79 9.71
C ARG A 98 -1.06 13.01 8.64
N ASP A 99 -0.15 12.16 9.07
CA ASP A 99 0.69 11.37 8.16
C ASP A 99 -0.15 10.32 7.41
N ARG A 100 -1.14 9.75 8.08
CA ARG A 100 -2.12 8.84 7.45
C ARG A 100 -2.91 9.52 6.35
N VAL A 101 -3.26 10.80 6.52
CA VAL A 101 -3.95 11.60 5.48
C VAL A 101 -3.06 11.74 4.24
N PHE A 102 -1.78 12.07 4.42
CA PHE A 102 -0.84 12.15 3.30
C PHE A 102 -0.63 10.78 2.63
N GLN A 103 -0.34 9.73 3.42
CA GLN A 103 -0.17 8.37 2.90
C GLN A 103 -1.42 7.89 2.12
N ARG A 104 -2.61 8.24 2.60
CA ARG A 104 -3.86 7.92 1.91
C ARG A 104 -3.98 8.66 0.59
N SER A 105 -3.64 9.94 0.55
CA SER A 105 -3.65 10.73 -0.68
C SER A 105 -2.64 10.20 -1.70
N LEU A 106 -1.44 9.87 -1.28
CA LEU A 106 -0.39 9.27 -2.10
C LEU A 106 -0.84 7.93 -2.68
N ASN A 107 -1.40 7.08 -1.82
CA ASN A 107 -1.90 5.77 -2.27
C ASN A 107 -3.02 5.91 -3.30
N ASP A 108 -4.07 6.68 -2.99
CA ASP A 108 -5.28 6.73 -3.81
C ASP A 108 -5.05 7.43 -5.16
N ASN A 109 -4.17 8.42 -5.21
CA ASN A 109 -4.00 9.29 -6.38
C ASN A 109 -2.73 9.01 -7.20
N SER A 110 -1.81 8.19 -6.71
CA SER A 110 -0.58 7.85 -7.44
C SER A 110 -0.30 6.35 -7.42
N ILE A 111 -0.07 5.74 -6.26
CA ILE A 111 0.40 4.35 -6.17
C ILE A 111 -0.65 3.36 -6.68
N TYR A 112 -1.86 3.42 -6.13
CA TYR A 112 -2.93 2.47 -6.43
C TYR A 112 -3.30 2.40 -7.91
N PRO A 113 -3.55 3.52 -8.63
CA PRO A 113 -3.87 3.46 -10.05
C PRO A 113 -2.79 2.80 -10.92
N ARG A 114 -1.51 3.07 -10.58
CA ARG A 114 -0.38 2.48 -11.30
C ARG A 114 -0.23 0.99 -11.03
N MET A 115 -0.33 0.58 -9.77
CA MET A 115 -0.19 -0.83 -9.39
C MET A 115 -1.33 -1.70 -9.94
N VAL A 116 -2.57 -1.22 -9.89
CA VAL A 116 -3.74 -2.01 -10.33
C VAL A 116 -3.69 -2.34 -11.80
N SER A 117 -3.12 -1.48 -12.64
CA SER A 117 -2.99 -1.74 -14.07
C SER A 117 -2.11 -2.96 -14.38
N GLY A 118 -1.15 -3.29 -13.50
CA GLY A 118 -0.27 -4.46 -13.63
C GLY A 118 -0.77 -5.72 -12.94
N PHE A 119 -1.88 -5.67 -12.20
CA PHE A 119 -2.36 -6.83 -11.45
C PHE A 119 -3.07 -7.84 -12.36
N VAL A 120 -2.80 -9.12 -12.12
CA VAL A 120 -3.54 -10.20 -12.79
C VAL A 120 -5.03 -10.14 -12.43
N LEU A 121 -5.88 -10.54 -13.37
CA LEU A 121 -7.34 -10.49 -13.19
C LEU A 121 -7.82 -11.17 -11.90
N ASP A 122 -7.20 -12.29 -11.55
CA ASP A 122 -7.60 -13.12 -10.41
C ASP A 122 -7.03 -12.66 -9.06
N ASN A 123 -6.25 -11.57 -9.04
CA ASN A 123 -5.89 -10.92 -7.79
C ASN A 123 -7.13 -10.27 -7.15
N ALA A 124 -7.60 -10.85 -6.05
CA ALA A 124 -8.78 -10.40 -5.33
C ALA A 124 -8.47 -9.47 -4.16
N ALA A 125 -7.19 -9.30 -3.81
CA ALA A 125 -6.78 -8.54 -2.63
C ALA A 125 -6.64 -7.05 -2.92
N CYS A 126 -7.11 -6.21 -1.99
CA CYS A 126 -6.89 -4.76 -1.98
C CYS A 126 -7.31 -4.01 -3.25
N GLN A 127 -8.27 -4.52 -4.01
CA GLN A 127 -8.80 -3.88 -5.21
C GLN A 127 -10.26 -3.47 -5.04
N THR A 128 -10.60 -2.28 -5.53
CA THR A 128 -12.00 -1.81 -5.56
C THR A 128 -12.85 -2.74 -6.42
N GLY A 129 -14.01 -3.14 -5.92
CA GLY A 129 -14.93 -4.08 -6.60
C GLY A 129 -14.50 -5.54 -6.55
N LYS A 130 -13.37 -5.87 -5.94
CA LYS A 130 -12.91 -7.23 -5.69
C LYS A 130 -12.79 -7.50 -4.19
N GLY A 131 -12.80 -8.76 -3.80
CA GLY A 131 -12.72 -9.16 -2.40
C GLY A 131 -13.00 -10.65 -2.27
N THR A 132 -13.39 -11.07 -1.09
CA THR A 132 -13.62 -12.49 -0.77
C THR A 132 -14.67 -13.13 -1.68
N ASP A 133 -15.75 -12.42 -2.01
CA ASP A 133 -16.79 -12.96 -2.87
C ASP A 133 -16.31 -13.13 -4.32
N PHE A 134 -15.57 -12.15 -4.85
CA PHE A 134 -14.91 -12.27 -6.14
C PHE A 134 -13.97 -13.48 -6.16
N ALA A 135 -13.09 -13.63 -5.15
CA ALA A 135 -12.16 -14.74 -5.06
C ALA A 135 -12.90 -16.09 -5.04
N ARG A 136 -14.00 -16.17 -4.29
CA ARG A 136 -14.84 -17.39 -4.19
C ARG A 136 -15.46 -17.76 -5.53
N GLU A 137 -16.01 -16.81 -6.26
CA GLU A 137 -16.58 -17.07 -7.58
C GLU A 137 -15.52 -17.50 -8.61
N ARG A 138 -14.34 -16.86 -8.59
CA ARG A 138 -13.21 -17.27 -9.44
C ARG A 138 -12.75 -18.70 -9.12
N LEU A 139 -12.63 -19.04 -7.83
CA LEU A 139 -12.29 -20.40 -7.41
C LEU A 139 -13.32 -21.42 -7.91
N LYS A 140 -14.62 -21.14 -7.75
CA LYS A 140 -15.69 -22.01 -8.26
C LYS A 140 -15.59 -22.21 -9.78
N GLU A 141 -15.30 -21.16 -10.52
CA GLU A 141 -15.10 -21.24 -11.97
C GLU A 141 -13.92 -22.14 -12.33
N PHE A 142 -12.77 -22.00 -11.66
CA PHE A 142 -11.60 -22.84 -11.89
C PHE A 142 -11.90 -24.31 -11.56
N MET A 143 -12.55 -24.57 -10.44
CA MET A 143 -12.94 -25.94 -10.06
C MET A 143 -13.90 -26.57 -11.10
N ARG A 144 -14.90 -25.83 -11.57
CA ARG A 144 -15.83 -26.31 -12.62
C ARG A 144 -15.11 -26.58 -13.94
N ARG A 145 -14.18 -25.70 -14.34
CA ARG A 145 -13.36 -25.87 -15.55
C ARG A 145 -12.48 -27.11 -15.45
N HIS A 146 -11.80 -27.28 -14.29
CA HIS A 146 -10.98 -28.46 -14.03
C HIS A 146 -11.83 -29.75 -14.10
N TYR A 147 -12.95 -29.79 -13.39
CA TYR A 147 -13.83 -30.94 -13.35
C TYR A 147 -14.34 -31.37 -14.75
N ARG A 148 -14.75 -30.41 -15.58
CA ARG A 148 -15.19 -30.70 -16.96
C ARG A 148 -14.09 -31.31 -17.83
N LYS A 149 -12.84 -30.92 -17.59
CA LYS A 149 -11.69 -31.33 -18.42
C LYS A 149 -11.02 -32.60 -17.89
N HIS A 150 -10.94 -32.76 -16.59
CA HIS A 150 -10.11 -33.78 -15.94
C HIS A 150 -10.90 -34.68 -14.94
N GLY A 151 -12.18 -34.44 -14.75
CA GLY A 151 -13.00 -35.14 -13.77
C GLY A 151 -12.68 -34.74 -12.32
N PRO A 152 -13.00 -35.63 -11.35
CA PRO A 152 -12.84 -35.32 -9.92
C PRO A 152 -11.41 -35.38 -9.42
N ASN A 153 -10.49 -35.92 -10.20
CA ASN A 153 -9.09 -36.10 -9.80
C ASN A 153 -8.31 -34.81 -9.99
N GLY A 154 -7.71 -34.33 -8.92
CA GLY A 154 -6.91 -33.09 -8.96
C GLY A 154 -6.33 -32.75 -7.60
N TRP A 155 -5.46 -31.74 -7.59
CA TRP A 155 -4.81 -31.24 -6.39
C TRP A 155 -5.04 -29.74 -6.30
N VAL A 156 -5.25 -29.26 -5.08
CA VAL A 156 -5.28 -27.83 -4.77
C VAL A 156 -4.03 -27.50 -3.96
N MET A 157 -3.19 -26.61 -4.47
CA MET A 157 -2.04 -26.07 -3.75
C MET A 157 -2.45 -24.76 -3.09
N GLN A 158 -2.25 -24.67 -1.80
CA GLN A 158 -2.34 -23.43 -1.04
C GLN A 158 -0.93 -23.05 -0.58
N ALA A 159 -0.50 -21.83 -0.90
CA ALA A 159 0.80 -21.32 -0.50
C ALA A 159 0.64 -19.96 0.19
N ASP A 160 1.48 -19.70 1.19
CA ASP A 160 1.56 -18.43 1.88
C ASP A 160 3.02 -18.06 2.14
N VAL A 161 3.34 -16.78 2.12
CA VAL A 161 4.70 -16.30 2.35
C VAL A 161 4.88 -15.98 3.83
N SER A 162 5.70 -16.79 4.50
CA SER A 162 6.00 -16.57 5.92
C SER A 162 6.77 -15.27 6.13
N GLY A 163 6.27 -14.43 7.03
CA GLY A 163 6.97 -13.20 7.42
C GLY A 163 7.18 -12.22 6.24
N TYR A 164 6.22 -12.10 5.33
CA TYR A 164 6.34 -11.27 4.11
C TYR A 164 6.91 -9.88 4.40
N TYR A 165 6.24 -9.10 5.26
CA TYR A 165 6.68 -7.73 5.55
C TYR A 165 8.03 -7.63 6.27
N PRO A 166 8.32 -8.42 7.33
CA PRO A 166 9.64 -8.40 7.97
C PRO A 166 10.80 -8.80 7.07
N ASN A 167 10.54 -9.64 6.07
CA ASN A 167 11.56 -10.15 5.14
C ASN A 167 11.63 -9.37 3.82
N MET A 168 10.82 -8.33 3.65
CA MET A 168 10.88 -7.51 2.45
C MET A 168 12.17 -6.68 2.42
N SER A 169 12.96 -6.83 1.38
CA SER A 169 14.14 -6.00 1.17
C SER A 169 13.74 -4.57 0.83
N HIS A 170 14.20 -3.60 1.63
CA HIS A 170 13.99 -2.18 1.35
C HIS A 170 14.63 -1.76 0.02
N GLU A 171 15.82 -2.30 -0.30
CA GLU A 171 16.51 -2.00 -1.58
C GLU A 171 15.65 -2.44 -2.79
N VAL A 172 15.04 -3.63 -2.71
CA VAL A 172 14.17 -4.14 -3.78
C VAL A 172 12.89 -3.31 -3.88
N ALA A 173 12.29 -2.96 -2.74
CA ALA A 173 11.10 -2.12 -2.72
C ALA A 173 11.39 -0.73 -3.33
N GLU A 174 12.48 -0.07 -2.93
CA GLU A 174 12.91 1.21 -3.49
C GLU A 174 13.17 1.13 -5.00
N ALA A 175 13.87 0.09 -5.46
CA ALA A 175 14.10 -0.13 -6.88
C ALA A 175 12.80 -0.32 -7.68
N THR A 176 11.83 -1.03 -7.11
CA THR A 176 10.52 -1.27 -7.75
C THR A 176 9.69 0.02 -7.86
N PHE A 177 9.77 0.91 -6.87
CA PHE A 177 9.08 2.20 -6.93
C PHE A 177 9.81 3.26 -7.76
N ALA A 178 11.09 3.04 -8.07
CA ALA A 178 11.90 3.95 -8.89
C ALA A 178 11.84 3.62 -10.39
N ALA A 179 11.32 2.47 -10.76
CA ALA A 179 11.14 2.00 -12.15
C ALA A 179 9.81 2.48 -12.74
#